data_23d0ac7cb82c9f3e69978b8b998036ff
#
_entry.id   23d0ac7cb82c9f3e69978b8b998036ff
#
_cell.length_a   1.000
_cell.length_b   1.000
_cell.length_c   1.000
_cell.angle_alpha   90.00
_cell.angle_beta   90.00
_cell.angle_gamma   90.00
#
_symmetry.space_group_name_H-M   'P 1'
#
loop_
_entity.id
_entity.type
_entity.pdbx_description
1 polymer ?
#
loop_
_entity_poly.entity_id
_entity_poly.type
_entity_poly.pdbx_seq_one_letter_code
_entity_poly.pdbx_strand_id
1 'polypeptide(L)'
;MVASGVRRPRLAVLLPMGQNDGNVRQDFLQGFRLGQASVEACGEPFPPVAWHGINSGNGPDPQLMPSIELTPLVAPPAADLRAFAALAAERDLTVLLPYQRGQSLDTLRGLEGRERLWPIVPSQQEDLKATVAAAMQAGWGRAMVVEDPTALESTSSNAFVELFQAAGGIVESYEAEPVQRVDPSNGPRVQRFKDDMAWSWVPTVVVADAPDGPLSKQLRAEQQQGRFGGGAPRTPNWIWLTEAEALQDAPEVPLQQLGLQHSARGEVWGEFQQTFQQHTGMEPSLLAGAGFDKARLLALADAAPLPLSDDGGLDAMGWLDPDQEKAVPICEAFDQRRRGESLRLQAAASDARFRAGQAPSSQAMAGLIE
;
A
#
# COMPACT_ATOMS: atom_id res chain seq x y z
N MET A 1 21.10 -2.14 -44.82
CA MET A 1 20.33 -2.74 -43.74
C MET A 1 20.66 -1.94 -42.50
N VAL A 2 19.81 -0.97 -42.15
CA VAL A 2 19.92 -0.21 -40.88
C VAL A 2 19.34 -1.15 -39.86
N ALA A 3 20.16 -1.63 -38.90
CA ALA A 3 19.68 -2.32 -37.75
C ALA A 3 18.77 -1.33 -37.01
N SER A 4 17.46 -1.57 -37.02
CA SER A 4 16.53 -0.85 -36.16
C SER A 4 16.94 -1.19 -34.71
N GLY A 5 17.65 -0.26 -34.08
CA GLY A 5 18.06 -0.43 -32.72
C GLY A 5 16.79 -0.53 -31.88
N VAL A 6 16.54 -1.72 -31.37
CA VAL A 6 15.49 -1.97 -30.38
C VAL A 6 15.76 -1.02 -29.21
N ARG A 7 14.96 0.04 -29.08
CA ARG A 7 15.06 0.95 -27.95
C ARG A 7 14.69 0.15 -26.69
N ARG A 8 15.65 -0.06 -25.81
CA ARG A 8 15.38 -0.60 -24.49
C ARG A 8 14.64 0.46 -23.68
N PRO A 9 13.61 0.07 -22.92
CA PRO A 9 12.93 1.02 -22.07
C PRO A 9 13.91 1.65 -21.06
N ARG A 10 13.80 2.93 -20.85
CA ARG A 10 14.46 3.59 -19.72
C ARG A 10 13.51 3.53 -18.54
N LEU A 11 13.96 2.93 -17.47
CA LEU A 11 13.18 2.65 -16.27
C LEU A 11 13.48 3.71 -15.22
N ALA A 12 12.45 4.24 -14.56
CA ALA A 12 12.63 5.18 -13.46
C ALA A 12 11.81 4.79 -12.24
N VAL A 13 12.39 5.02 -11.06
CA VAL A 13 11.75 4.83 -9.77
C VAL A 13 11.83 6.12 -8.98
N LEU A 14 10.67 6.61 -8.54
CA LEU A 14 10.54 7.78 -7.69
C LEU A 14 10.44 7.35 -6.22
N LEU A 15 11.29 7.90 -5.38
CA LEU A 15 11.31 7.61 -3.95
C LEU A 15 10.87 8.85 -3.16
N PRO A 16 10.06 8.67 -2.09
CA PRO A 16 9.69 9.77 -1.23
C PRO A 16 10.89 10.21 -0.39
N MET A 17 11.12 11.52 -0.31
CA MET A 17 12.28 12.14 0.36
C MET A 17 11.90 12.98 1.57
N GLY A 18 10.65 12.95 2.02
CA GLY A 18 10.21 13.62 3.25
C GLY A 18 10.97 13.10 4.49
N GLN A 19 11.02 13.89 5.54
CA GLN A 19 11.73 13.52 6.77
C GLN A 19 11.15 12.26 7.42
N ASN A 20 9.84 12.05 7.30
CA ASN A 20 9.12 10.93 7.89
C ASN A 20 9.04 9.70 6.95
N ASP A 21 9.52 9.81 5.73
CA ASP A 21 9.43 8.73 4.72
C ASP A 21 10.58 7.71 4.81
N GLY A 22 11.43 7.81 5.81
CA GLY A 22 12.63 6.96 5.94
C GLY A 22 12.30 5.48 5.97
N ASN A 23 11.35 5.09 6.80
CA ASN A 23 10.93 3.69 6.96
C ASN A 23 10.22 3.19 5.69
N VAL A 24 9.30 3.99 5.15
CA VAL A 24 8.57 3.67 3.90
C VAL A 24 9.54 3.45 2.74
N ARG A 25 10.52 4.34 2.59
CA ARG A 25 11.56 4.21 1.57
C ARG A 25 12.44 2.99 1.77
N GLN A 26 12.87 2.74 3.02
CA GLN A 26 13.71 1.60 3.35
C GLN A 26 13.01 0.28 3.06
N ASP A 27 11.77 0.16 3.47
CA ASP A 27 10.94 -1.02 3.30
C ASP A 27 10.75 -1.37 1.81
N PHE A 28 10.35 -0.37 1.01
CA PHE A 28 10.27 -0.52 -0.45
C PHE A 28 11.61 -0.95 -1.07
N LEU A 29 12.72 -0.30 -0.69
CA LEU A 29 14.04 -0.60 -1.24
C LEU A 29 14.54 -1.99 -0.87
N GLN A 30 14.25 -2.48 0.33
CA GLN A 30 14.61 -3.83 0.75
C GLN A 30 13.86 -4.87 -0.10
N GLY A 31 12.55 -4.69 -0.26
CA GLY A 31 11.77 -5.55 -1.15
C GLY A 31 12.27 -5.51 -2.59
N PHE A 32 12.55 -4.32 -3.12
CA PHE A 32 13.06 -4.14 -4.48
C PHE A 32 14.39 -4.86 -4.71
N ARG A 33 15.32 -4.79 -3.75
CA ARG A 33 16.61 -5.52 -3.83
C ARG A 33 16.43 -7.03 -3.87
N LEU A 34 15.51 -7.58 -3.12
CA LEU A 34 15.19 -9.01 -3.16
C LEU A 34 14.55 -9.40 -4.50
N GLY A 35 13.69 -8.55 -5.05
CA GLY A 35 13.16 -8.74 -6.41
C GLY A 35 14.26 -8.74 -7.46
N GLN A 36 15.22 -7.82 -7.35
CA GLN A 36 16.41 -7.79 -8.21
C GLN A 36 17.24 -9.08 -8.08
N ALA A 37 17.52 -9.51 -6.84
CA ALA A 37 18.25 -10.75 -6.60
C ALA A 37 17.53 -11.97 -7.18
N SER A 38 16.19 -12.01 -7.14
CA SER A 38 15.41 -13.09 -7.75
C SER A 38 15.52 -13.15 -9.28
N VAL A 39 15.67 -11.99 -9.94
CA VAL A 39 15.94 -11.89 -11.38
C VAL A 39 17.36 -12.39 -11.71
N GLU A 40 18.35 -11.93 -10.95
CA GLU A 40 19.75 -12.34 -11.12
C GLU A 40 19.94 -13.85 -10.88
N ALA A 41 19.16 -14.44 -9.97
CA ALA A 41 19.17 -15.88 -9.72
C ALA A 41 18.68 -16.71 -10.95
N CYS A 42 17.90 -16.11 -11.85
CA CYS A 42 17.54 -16.72 -13.14
C CYS A 42 18.65 -16.61 -14.19
N GLY A 43 19.78 -15.99 -13.88
CA GLY A 43 20.87 -15.70 -14.83
C GLY A 43 20.60 -14.48 -15.72
N GLU A 44 19.59 -13.68 -15.38
CA GLU A 44 19.21 -12.48 -16.12
C GLU A 44 19.88 -11.23 -15.52
N PRO A 45 20.50 -10.36 -16.34
CA PRO A 45 21.01 -9.10 -15.83
C PRO A 45 19.86 -8.16 -15.47
N PHE A 46 19.96 -7.52 -14.31
CA PHE A 46 18.98 -6.52 -13.94
C PHE A 46 19.18 -5.23 -14.77
N PRO A 47 18.13 -4.63 -15.34
CA PRO A 47 18.25 -3.45 -16.16
C PRO A 47 18.66 -2.22 -15.34
N PRO A 48 19.33 -1.22 -15.95
CA PRO A 48 19.65 0.01 -15.28
C PRO A 48 18.37 0.80 -14.97
N VAL A 49 18.24 1.27 -13.74
CA VAL A 49 17.12 2.06 -13.26
C VAL A 49 17.61 3.45 -12.86
N ALA A 50 16.90 4.49 -13.30
CA ALA A 50 17.11 5.85 -12.85
C ALA A 50 16.33 6.08 -11.54
N TRP A 51 17.03 6.48 -10.49
CA TRP A 51 16.45 6.75 -9.18
C TRP A 51 16.30 8.25 -8.96
N HIS A 52 15.11 8.69 -8.60
CA HIS A 52 14.83 10.09 -8.33
C HIS A 52 14.13 10.25 -6.98
N GLY A 53 14.57 11.24 -6.21
CA GLY A 53 13.87 11.62 -4.98
C GLY A 53 12.81 12.67 -5.29
N ILE A 54 11.62 12.54 -4.69
CA ILE A 54 10.57 13.55 -4.75
C ILE A 54 10.04 13.84 -3.35
N ASN A 55 9.48 15.03 -3.15
CA ASN A 55 8.84 15.36 -1.88
C ASN A 55 7.49 14.65 -1.80
N SER A 56 7.20 14.06 -0.62
CA SER A 56 5.93 13.40 -0.36
C SER A 56 4.75 14.34 -0.57
N GLY A 57 3.68 13.81 -1.14
CA GLY A 57 2.44 14.56 -1.39
C GLY A 57 2.49 15.50 -2.59
N ASN A 58 3.64 15.68 -3.22
CA ASN A 58 3.74 16.42 -4.46
C ASN A 58 3.57 15.48 -5.65
N GLY A 59 2.94 15.99 -6.70
CA GLY A 59 2.97 15.34 -8.00
C GLY A 59 4.40 15.31 -8.56
N PRO A 60 4.63 14.59 -9.65
CA PRO A 60 5.92 14.58 -10.31
C PRO A 60 6.25 15.99 -10.78
N ASP A 61 7.41 16.51 -10.36
CA ASP A 61 7.91 17.77 -10.89
C ASP A 61 8.47 17.55 -12.31
N PRO A 62 7.82 18.10 -13.35
CA PRO A 62 8.29 17.94 -14.73
C PRO A 62 9.71 18.43 -14.96
N GLN A 63 10.21 19.38 -14.12
CA GLN A 63 11.55 19.92 -14.24
C GLN A 63 12.62 19.00 -13.65
N LEU A 64 12.25 18.17 -12.67
CA LEU A 64 13.13 17.19 -12.06
C LEU A 64 13.17 15.85 -12.83
N MET A 65 12.25 15.66 -13.76
CA MET A 65 12.23 14.48 -14.61
C MET A 65 12.97 14.75 -15.91
N PRO A 66 14.23 14.35 -16.01
CA PRO A 66 14.98 14.52 -17.25
C PRO A 66 14.33 13.71 -18.35
N SER A 67 14.20 14.31 -19.51
CA SER A 67 13.75 13.75 -20.79
C SER A 67 12.82 12.51 -20.74
N ILE A 68 11.74 12.69 -21.25
CA ILE A 68 10.47 12.05 -21.59
C ILE A 68 10.51 10.58 -22.09
N GLU A 69 11.65 9.94 -22.08
CA GLU A 69 11.80 8.57 -22.64
C GLU A 69 11.76 7.45 -21.57
N LEU A 70 11.29 7.78 -20.36
CA LEU A 70 11.26 6.82 -19.24
C LEU A 70 9.92 6.11 -19.19
N THR A 71 9.88 4.87 -19.63
CA THR A 71 8.72 3.99 -19.43
C THR A 71 9.19 2.56 -19.18
N PRO A 72 8.70 1.88 -18.18
CA PRO A 72 7.74 2.33 -17.14
C PRO A 72 8.36 3.21 -16.05
N LEU A 73 7.51 4.06 -15.48
CA LEU A 73 7.80 4.90 -14.32
C LEU A 73 7.17 4.29 -13.08
N VAL A 74 7.93 4.12 -12.01
CA VAL A 74 7.38 3.73 -10.69
C VAL A 74 7.12 4.99 -9.88
N ALA A 75 5.86 5.23 -9.55
CA ALA A 75 5.46 6.30 -8.65
C ALA A 75 5.88 5.99 -7.19
N PRO A 76 6.04 7.01 -6.33
CA PRO A 76 6.31 6.78 -4.92
C PRO A 76 5.06 6.22 -4.21
N PRO A 77 5.22 5.59 -3.04
CA PRO A 77 4.09 5.33 -2.15
C PRO A 77 3.30 6.62 -1.85
N ALA A 78 1.99 6.50 -1.72
CA ALA A 78 1.07 7.63 -1.48
C ALA A 78 1.15 8.76 -2.53
N ALA A 79 1.37 8.41 -3.79
CA ALA A 79 1.43 9.34 -4.91
C ALA A 79 0.13 10.11 -5.13
N ASP A 80 0.21 11.37 -5.56
CA ASP A 80 -0.95 12.11 -6.08
C ASP A 80 -1.37 11.51 -7.43
N LEU A 81 -2.43 10.71 -7.42
CA LEU A 81 -2.92 10.00 -8.60
C LEU A 81 -3.33 10.94 -9.74
N ARG A 82 -3.86 12.13 -9.43
CA ARG A 82 -4.29 13.08 -10.47
C ARG A 82 -3.09 13.65 -11.22
N ALA A 83 -2.06 14.03 -10.48
CA ALA A 83 -0.83 14.55 -11.07
C ALA A 83 -0.11 13.48 -11.89
N PHE A 84 -0.09 12.22 -11.42
CA PHE A 84 0.51 11.13 -12.18
C PHE A 84 -0.31 10.71 -13.39
N ALA A 85 -1.65 10.76 -13.33
CA ALA A 85 -2.48 10.52 -14.50
C ALA A 85 -2.24 11.60 -15.58
N ALA A 86 -2.22 12.88 -15.20
CA ALA A 86 -1.94 13.97 -16.11
C ALA A 86 -0.55 13.83 -16.78
N LEU A 87 0.48 13.48 -15.99
CA LEU A 87 1.82 13.25 -16.53
C LEU A 87 1.83 12.04 -17.49
N ALA A 88 1.14 10.97 -17.13
CA ALA A 88 1.07 9.75 -17.94
C ALA A 88 0.40 10.03 -19.30
N ALA A 89 -0.67 10.82 -19.32
CA ALA A 89 -1.33 11.25 -20.56
C ALA A 89 -0.44 12.17 -21.40
N GLU A 90 0.15 13.22 -20.76
CA GLU A 90 0.99 14.21 -21.47
C GLU A 90 2.20 13.58 -22.16
N ARG A 91 2.78 12.56 -21.55
CA ARG A 91 4.08 12.01 -21.96
C ARG A 91 4.04 10.57 -22.44
N ASP A 92 2.87 10.01 -22.62
CA ASP A 92 2.69 8.62 -23.06
C ASP A 92 3.43 7.62 -22.17
N LEU A 93 3.32 7.78 -20.82
CA LEU A 93 4.04 6.96 -19.86
C LEU A 93 3.15 5.91 -19.23
N THR A 94 3.67 4.72 -19.04
CA THR A 94 3.10 3.72 -18.13
C THR A 94 3.60 4.00 -16.71
N VAL A 95 2.69 4.19 -15.76
CA VAL A 95 3.01 4.49 -14.36
C VAL A 95 2.60 3.33 -13.47
N LEU A 96 3.57 2.74 -12.81
CA LEU A 96 3.37 1.65 -11.86
C LEU A 96 3.17 2.22 -10.45
N LEU A 97 2.05 1.92 -9.81
CA LEU A 97 1.70 2.38 -8.48
C LEU A 97 2.04 1.29 -7.44
N PRO A 98 3.15 1.40 -6.69
CA PRO A 98 3.59 0.35 -5.79
C PRO A 98 2.72 0.20 -4.54
N TYR A 99 2.15 1.30 -4.06
CA TYR A 99 1.35 1.31 -2.84
C TYR A 99 0.32 2.42 -2.90
N GLN A 100 -0.85 2.10 -3.43
CA GLN A 100 -1.93 3.07 -3.57
C GLN A 100 -3.16 2.60 -2.79
N ARG A 101 -3.07 2.68 -1.47
CA ARG A 101 -4.11 2.16 -0.59
C ARG A 101 -5.10 3.21 -0.09
N GLY A 102 -4.71 4.49 -0.03
CA GLY A 102 -5.54 5.56 0.53
C GLY A 102 -6.42 6.31 -0.47
N GLN A 103 -6.06 6.33 -1.76
CA GLN A 103 -6.83 7.00 -2.80
C GLN A 103 -7.42 5.97 -3.77
N SER A 104 -8.71 6.12 -4.07
CA SER A 104 -9.35 5.27 -5.04
C SER A 104 -9.11 5.77 -6.46
N LEU A 105 -8.73 4.86 -7.36
CA LEU A 105 -8.68 5.13 -8.80
C LEU A 105 -10.07 5.49 -9.38
N ASP A 106 -11.14 5.15 -8.68
CA ASP A 106 -12.49 5.53 -9.09
C ASP A 106 -12.72 7.04 -9.02
N THR A 107 -11.96 7.76 -8.19
CA THR A 107 -12.00 9.24 -8.15
C THR A 107 -11.46 9.88 -9.44
N LEU A 108 -10.74 9.10 -10.26
CA LEU A 108 -10.20 9.53 -11.56
C LEU A 108 -11.08 9.11 -12.74
N ARG A 109 -12.31 8.64 -12.48
CA ARG A 109 -13.21 8.19 -13.54
C ARG A 109 -13.46 9.30 -14.56
N GLY A 110 -13.14 9.03 -15.83
CA GLY A 110 -13.22 10.02 -16.91
C GLY A 110 -12.03 10.97 -17.02
N LEU A 111 -10.99 10.83 -16.19
CA LEU A 111 -9.75 11.59 -16.31
C LEU A 111 -8.82 10.88 -17.31
N GLU A 112 -8.25 11.66 -18.24
CA GLU A 112 -7.24 11.19 -19.18
C GLU A 112 -5.97 10.71 -18.44
N GLY A 113 -5.38 9.63 -18.91
CA GLY A 113 -4.18 9.00 -18.32
C GLY A 113 -4.45 8.03 -17.18
N ARG A 114 -5.72 7.90 -16.72
CA ARG A 114 -6.07 6.88 -15.72
C ARG A 114 -5.74 5.47 -16.21
N GLU A 115 -5.98 5.20 -17.49
CA GLU A 115 -5.71 3.92 -18.17
C GLU A 115 -4.22 3.59 -18.30
N ARG A 116 -3.35 4.52 -17.91
CA ARG A 116 -1.89 4.34 -17.87
C ARG A 116 -1.34 4.11 -16.48
N LEU A 117 -2.21 4.17 -15.45
CA LEU A 117 -1.85 3.89 -14.06
C LEU A 117 -2.07 2.41 -13.75
N TRP A 118 -1.03 1.74 -13.29
CA TRP A 118 -1.03 0.31 -12.99
C TRP A 118 -0.84 0.06 -11.48
N PRO A 119 -1.92 -0.12 -10.71
CA PRO A 119 -1.83 -0.53 -9.31
C PRO A 119 -1.34 -1.97 -9.21
N ILE A 120 -0.47 -2.21 -8.24
CA ILE A 120 0.13 -3.55 -8.02
C ILE A 120 -0.41 -4.21 -6.77
N VAL A 121 -0.83 -3.41 -5.80
CA VAL A 121 -1.43 -3.91 -4.57
C VAL A 121 -2.95 -3.76 -4.61
N PRO A 122 -3.68 -4.63 -3.93
CA PRO A 122 -5.11 -4.46 -3.73
C PRO A 122 -5.42 -3.12 -3.07
N SER A 123 -6.57 -2.52 -3.40
CA SER A 123 -7.01 -1.31 -2.72
C SER A 123 -7.34 -1.61 -1.26
N GLN A 124 -7.08 -0.65 -0.39
CA GLN A 124 -7.43 -0.77 1.03
C GLN A 124 -8.95 -0.78 1.26
N GLN A 125 -9.73 -0.41 0.26
CA GLN A 125 -11.18 -0.32 0.40
C GLN A 125 -11.83 -1.65 0.79
N GLU A 126 -11.34 -2.78 0.24
CA GLU A 126 -11.87 -4.10 0.59
C GLU A 126 -11.48 -4.50 2.01
N ASP A 127 -10.26 -4.19 2.43
CA ASP A 127 -9.79 -4.39 3.80
C ASP A 127 -10.65 -3.60 4.79
N LEU A 128 -10.93 -2.33 4.49
CA LEU A 128 -11.78 -1.48 5.32
C LEU A 128 -13.23 -1.95 5.34
N LYS A 129 -13.78 -2.41 4.22
CA LYS A 129 -15.13 -3.00 4.19
C LYS A 129 -15.22 -4.24 5.07
N ALA A 130 -14.22 -5.12 5.02
CA ALA A 130 -14.17 -6.29 5.88
C ALA A 130 -14.10 -5.91 7.36
N THR A 131 -13.26 -4.92 7.70
CA THR A 131 -13.11 -4.40 9.06
C THR A 131 -14.41 -3.77 9.58
N VAL A 132 -15.07 -2.95 8.77
CA VAL A 132 -16.38 -2.33 9.11
C VAL A 132 -17.44 -3.41 9.31
N ALA A 133 -17.52 -4.39 8.41
CA ALA A 133 -18.49 -5.48 8.52
C ALA A 133 -18.30 -6.28 9.82
N ALA A 134 -17.05 -6.62 10.17
CA ALA A 134 -16.73 -7.31 11.41
C ALA A 134 -17.06 -6.47 12.65
N ALA A 135 -16.78 -5.16 12.64
CA ALA A 135 -17.14 -4.25 13.72
C ALA A 135 -18.66 -4.17 13.94
N MET A 136 -19.43 -4.03 12.87
CA MET A 136 -20.90 -3.99 12.93
C MET A 136 -21.48 -5.32 13.41
N GLN A 137 -20.91 -6.45 12.97
CA GLN A 137 -21.30 -7.77 13.44
C GLN A 137 -21.00 -8.00 14.93
N ALA A 138 -19.90 -7.43 15.42
CA ALA A 138 -19.55 -7.45 16.85
C ALA A 138 -20.41 -6.47 17.69
N GLY A 139 -21.29 -5.69 17.07
CA GLY A 139 -22.11 -4.68 17.76
C GLY A 139 -21.37 -3.38 18.08
N TRP A 140 -20.24 -3.12 17.47
CA TRP A 140 -19.38 -1.96 17.73
C TRP A 140 -19.76 -0.76 16.83
N GLY A 141 -21.03 -0.42 16.83
CA GLY A 141 -21.61 0.61 15.96
C GLY A 141 -21.34 2.06 16.37
N ARG A 142 -20.58 2.34 17.44
CA ARG A 142 -20.20 3.70 17.86
C ARG A 142 -18.70 3.75 18.12
N ALA A 143 -18.00 4.64 17.46
CA ALA A 143 -16.55 4.70 17.51
C ALA A 143 -15.99 6.12 17.49
N MET A 144 -14.82 6.29 18.07
CA MET A 144 -13.95 7.45 17.90
C MET A 144 -12.78 7.02 17.01
N VAL A 145 -12.43 7.83 16.02
CA VAL A 145 -11.34 7.55 15.09
C VAL A 145 -10.16 8.47 15.37
N VAL A 146 -9.00 7.88 15.56
CA VAL A 146 -7.75 8.60 15.79
C VAL A 146 -6.69 8.17 14.78
N GLU A 147 -5.90 9.13 14.30
CA GLU A 147 -4.80 8.87 13.38
C GLU A 147 -3.51 9.55 13.85
N ASP A 148 -2.37 8.90 13.62
CA ASP A 148 -1.09 9.57 13.52
C ASP A 148 -0.97 10.14 12.10
N PRO A 149 -0.97 11.47 11.92
CA PRO A 149 -0.93 12.07 10.58
C PRO A 149 0.37 11.81 9.84
N THR A 150 1.39 11.27 10.51
CA THR A 150 2.68 10.92 9.92
C THR A 150 2.78 9.46 9.50
N ALA A 151 1.83 8.62 9.94
CA ALA A 151 1.77 7.21 9.59
C ALA A 151 1.14 6.99 8.21
N LEU A 152 1.56 5.93 7.53
CA LEU A 152 1.00 5.54 6.24
C LEU A 152 -0.48 5.14 6.36
N GLU A 153 -0.85 4.54 7.47
CA GLU A 153 -2.18 4.09 7.82
C GLU A 153 -3.18 5.26 7.97
N SER A 154 -2.70 6.48 8.19
CA SER A 154 -3.54 7.69 8.29
C SER A 154 -4.38 7.92 7.03
N THR A 155 -3.92 7.45 5.88
CA THR A 155 -4.64 7.56 4.60
C THR A 155 -5.95 6.77 4.59
N SER A 156 -6.15 5.84 5.53
CA SER A 156 -7.32 4.96 5.62
C SER A 156 -8.43 5.48 6.53
N SER A 157 -8.12 6.41 7.44
CA SER A 157 -9.06 6.85 8.49
C SER A 157 -10.34 7.49 7.93
N ASN A 158 -10.22 8.40 6.95
CA ASN A 158 -11.38 9.02 6.32
C ASN A 158 -12.22 8.01 5.53
N ALA A 159 -11.57 7.11 4.79
CA ALA A 159 -12.28 6.06 4.05
C ALA A 159 -12.99 5.08 5.00
N PHE A 160 -12.39 4.77 6.15
CA PHE A 160 -13.06 4.00 7.20
C PHE A 160 -14.30 4.72 7.72
N VAL A 161 -14.21 6.02 8.05
CA VAL A 161 -15.34 6.83 8.53
C VAL A 161 -16.51 6.79 7.54
N GLU A 162 -16.24 7.01 6.24
CA GLU A 162 -17.26 6.97 5.20
C GLU A 162 -17.95 5.60 5.12
N LEU A 163 -17.17 4.52 5.12
CA LEU A 163 -17.71 3.15 5.06
C LEU A 163 -18.48 2.79 6.33
N PHE A 164 -17.97 3.19 7.50
CA PHE A 164 -18.59 2.92 8.80
C PHE A 164 -19.94 3.64 8.93
N GLN A 165 -19.99 4.91 8.54
CA GLN A 165 -21.25 5.69 8.53
C GLN A 165 -22.25 5.14 7.49
N ALA A 166 -21.78 4.75 6.32
CA ALA A 166 -22.62 4.12 5.29
C ALA A 166 -23.21 2.79 5.77
N ALA A 167 -22.51 2.06 6.65
CA ALA A 167 -23.01 0.84 7.30
C ALA A 167 -23.94 1.11 8.51
N GLY A 168 -24.26 2.37 8.83
CA GLY A 168 -25.09 2.76 9.95
C GLY A 168 -24.33 2.99 11.26
N GLY A 169 -22.99 3.01 11.23
CA GLY A 169 -22.16 3.35 12.37
C GLY A 169 -22.18 4.86 12.71
N ILE A 170 -21.88 5.19 13.94
CA ILE A 170 -21.80 6.56 14.45
C ILE A 170 -20.34 6.85 14.82
N VAL A 171 -19.76 7.86 14.19
CA VAL A 171 -18.44 8.38 14.57
C VAL A 171 -18.62 9.58 15.48
N GLU A 172 -18.02 9.52 16.67
CA GLU A 172 -18.01 10.60 17.64
C GLU A 172 -16.63 11.26 17.65
N SER A 173 -16.64 12.59 17.71
CA SER A 173 -15.42 13.39 17.81
C SER A 173 -15.65 14.56 18.75
N TYR A 174 -14.62 14.92 19.50
CA TYR A 174 -14.60 16.16 20.30
C TYR A 174 -14.08 17.35 19.48
N GLU A 175 -13.81 17.14 18.20
CA GLU A 175 -13.34 18.14 17.26
C GLU A 175 -14.34 18.37 16.13
N ALA A 176 -14.07 19.39 15.32
CA ALA A 176 -14.92 19.70 14.17
C ALA A 176 -14.89 18.59 13.10
N GLU A 177 -13.76 17.88 13.01
CA GLU A 177 -13.57 16.78 12.07
C GLU A 177 -13.86 15.43 12.73
N PRO A 178 -14.38 14.45 11.98
CA PRO A 178 -14.69 13.12 12.52
C PRO A 178 -13.43 12.34 12.91
N VAL A 179 -12.29 12.62 12.29
CA VAL A 179 -11.00 11.99 12.57
C VAL A 179 -10.16 12.90 13.43
N GLN A 180 -9.74 12.40 14.58
CA GLN A 180 -8.86 13.14 15.48
C GLN A 180 -7.40 12.91 15.09
N ARG A 181 -6.71 13.97 14.67
CA ARG A 181 -5.29 13.92 14.30
C ARG A 181 -4.43 14.16 15.53
N VAL A 182 -3.68 13.14 15.91
CA VAL A 182 -2.82 13.14 17.09
C VAL A 182 -1.39 12.83 16.70
N ASP A 183 -0.60 13.88 16.48
CA ASP A 183 0.84 13.75 16.31
C ASP A 183 1.48 13.32 17.65
N PRO A 184 2.07 12.12 17.73
CA PRO A 184 2.64 11.60 18.96
C PRO A 184 3.84 12.41 19.47
N SER A 185 4.47 13.24 18.65
CA SER A 185 5.52 14.16 19.07
C SER A 185 4.99 15.40 19.81
N ASN A 186 3.68 15.68 19.65
CA ASN A 186 3.00 16.80 20.31
C ASN A 186 2.40 16.37 21.64
N GLY A 187 3.18 16.36 22.71
CA GLY A 187 2.77 15.92 24.04
C GLY A 187 1.48 16.55 24.57
N PRO A 188 1.24 17.88 24.48
CA PRO A 188 -0.01 18.51 24.85
C PRO A 188 -1.21 17.97 24.06
N ARG A 189 -1.06 17.68 22.79
CA ARG A 189 -2.11 17.12 21.93
C ARG A 189 -2.43 15.68 22.33
N VAL A 190 -1.42 14.87 22.56
CA VAL A 190 -1.57 13.50 23.06
C VAL A 190 -2.28 13.49 24.41
N GLN A 191 -1.87 14.37 25.34
CA GLN A 191 -2.50 14.44 26.66
C GLN A 191 -3.97 14.84 26.56
N ARG A 192 -4.30 15.82 25.73
CA ARG A 192 -5.70 16.21 25.50
C ARG A 192 -6.52 15.04 24.96
N PHE A 193 -6.01 14.31 23.98
CA PHE A 193 -6.69 13.14 23.44
C PHE A 193 -6.93 12.07 24.53
N LYS A 194 -5.93 11.82 25.38
CA LYS A 194 -6.08 10.89 26.52
C LYS A 194 -7.17 11.35 27.51
N ASP A 195 -7.23 12.65 27.79
CA ASP A 195 -8.25 13.23 28.65
C ASP A 195 -9.65 13.09 28.02
N ASP A 196 -9.77 13.40 26.73
CA ASP A 196 -11.02 13.22 25.97
C ASP A 196 -11.47 11.75 26.00
N MET A 197 -10.54 10.80 25.80
CA MET A 197 -10.80 9.38 25.91
C MET A 197 -11.26 8.95 27.30
N ALA A 198 -10.63 9.45 28.35
CA ALA A 198 -10.96 9.14 29.73
C ALA A 198 -12.39 9.60 30.10
N TRP A 199 -12.86 10.68 29.52
CA TRP A 199 -14.21 11.23 29.71
C TRP A 199 -15.25 10.73 28.72
N SER A 200 -14.79 10.04 27.68
CA SER A 200 -15.64 9.55 26.59
C SER A 200 -16.51 8.37 27.05
N TRP A 201 -17.75 8.38 26.58
CA TRP A 201 -18.65 7.23 26.67
C TRP A 201 -18.60 6.37 25.39
N VAL A 202 -17.69 6.67 24.47
CA VAL A 202 -17.55 5.93 23.22
C VAL A 202 -16.95 4.56 23.51
N PRO A 203 -17.65 3.47 23.14
CA PRO A 203 -17.23 2.13 23.51
C PRO A 203 -16.06 1.61 22.66
N THR A 204 -15.77 2.24 21.53
CA THR A 204 -14.81 1.73 20.55
C THR A 204 -13.88 2.83 20.06
N VAL A 205 -12.60 2.52 19.96
CA VAL A 205 -11.56 3.38 19.38
C VAL A 205 -10.98 2.73 18.17
N VAL A 206 -10.98 3.47 17.07
CA VAL A 206 -10.35 3.08 15.80
C VAL A 206 -9.01 3.79 15.66
N VAL A 207 -7.96 3.03 15.45
CA VAL A 207 -6.58 3.55 15.39
C VAL A 207 -6.01 3.35 14.00
N ALA A 208 -5.65 4.46 13.36
CA ALA A 208 -4.94 4.49 12.09
C ALA A 208 -3.48 4.90 12.33
N ASP A 209 -2.68 3.95 12.73
CA ASP A 209 -1.24 4.04 12.98
C ASP A 209 -0.64 2.64 12.81
N ALA A 210 0.66 2.57 12.58
CA ALA A 210 1.37 1.30 12.60
C ALA A 210 1.27 0.64 13.99
N PRO A 211 1.21 -0.70 14.10
CA PRO A 211 1.07 -1.39 15.39
C PRO A 211 2.16 -1.07 16.39
N ASP A 212 3.37 -0.89 15.88
CA ASP A 212 4.55 -0.48 16.64
C ASP A 212 4.82 1.03 16.56
N GLY A 213 3.89 1.78 15.97
CA GLY A 213 3.97 3.23 15.84
C GLY A 213 3.92 3.95 17.19
N PRO A 214 4.40 5.19 17.23
CA PRO A 214 4.47 5.95 18.47
C PRO A 214 3.11 6.19 19.13
N LEU A 215 2.06 6.47 18.35
CA LEU A 215 0.71 6.66 18.86
C LEU A 215 0.14 5.36 19.43
N SER A 216 0.24 4.26 18.67
CA SER A 216 -0.21 2.93 19.08
C SER A 216 0.46 2.48 20.37
N LYS A 217 1.78 2.64 20.50
CA LYS A 217 2.53 2.33 21.74
C LYS A 217 2.04 3.14 22.93
N GLN A 218 1.80 4.43 22.74
CA GLN A 218 1.30 5.28 23.81
C GLN A 218 -0.11 4.88 24.26
N LEU A 219 -1.03 4.63 23.31
CA LEU A 219 -2.39 4.22 23.61
C LEU A 219 -2.43 2.86 24.32
N ARG A 220 -1.64 1.90 23.85
CA ARG A 220 -1.52 0.58 24.48
C ARG A 220 -0.94 0.67 25.89
N ALA A 221 0.07 1.52 26.12
CA ALA A 221 0.65 1.75 27.44
C ALA A 221 -0.39 2.37 28.43
N GLU A 222 -1.21 3.32 27.98
CA GLU A 222 -2.29 3.88 28.79
C GLU A 222 -3.36 2.83 29.11
N GLN A 223 -3.70 1.99 28.16
CA GLN A 223 -4.60 0.88 28.34
C GLN A 223 -4.09 -0.12 29.38
N GLN A 224 -2.83 -0.51 29.31
CA GLN A 224 -2.18 -1.40 30.27
C GLN A 224 -2.21 -0.84 31.70
N GLN A 225 -2.17 0.48 31.83
CA GLN A 225 -2.23 1.16 33.13
C GLN A 225 -3.68 1.41 33.62
N GLY A 226 -4.69 0.92 32.88
CA GLY A 226 -6.11 1.07 33.25
C GLY A 226 -6.60 2.52 33.20
N ARG A 227 -5.93 3.40 32.46
CA ARG A 227 -6.25 4.83 32.45
C ARG A 227 -7.39 5.21 31.51
N PHE A 228 -7.86 4.29 30.69
CA PHE A 228 -9.05 4.52 29.87
C PHE A 228 -10.28 4.02 30.60
N GLY A 229 -11.20 4.93 30.96
CA GLY A 229 -12.47 4.51 31.54
C GLY A 229 -13.05 5.37 32.65
N GLY A 230 -12.66 6.61 32.83
CA GLY A 230 -13.38 7.62 33.64
C GLY A 230 -13.88 7.14 35.01
N GLY A 231 -13.09 6.40 35.78
CA GLY A 231 -13.43 5.90 37.09
C GLY A 231 -14.25 4.61 37.15
N ALA A 232 -14.71 4.09 36.03
CA ALA A 232 -15.17 2.71 35.91
C ALA A 232 -14.17 1.98 34.98
N PRO A 233 -13.79 0.72 35.24
CA PRO A 233 -12.89 -0.03 34.38
C PRO A 233 -13.60 -0.43 33.09
N ARG A 234 -13.87 0.54 32.23
CA ARG A 234 -14.37 0.30 30.89
C ARG A 234 -13.18 0.34 29.96
N THR A 235 -12.72 -0.83 29.64
CA THR A 235 -11.77 -1.02 28.55
C THR A 235 -12.50 -0.74 27.24
N PRO A 236 -12.08 0.23 26.43
CA PRO A 236 -12.66 0.41 25.11
C PRO A 236 -12.37 -0.80 24.24
N ASN A 237 -13.25 -1.07 23.30
CA ASN A 237 -12.94 -1.96 22.20
C ASN A 237 -11.97 -1.25 21.25
N TRP A 238 -11.04 -1.99 20.66
CA TRP A 238 -10.07 -1.43 19.74
C TRP A 238 -10.26 -1.97 18.34
N ILE A 239 -10.29 -1.08 17.35
CA ILE A 239 -10.22 -1.43 15.93
C ILE A 239 -8.89 -0.89 15.41
N TRP A 240 -8.05 -1.80 14.94
CA TRP A 240 -6.77 -1.44 14.35
C TRP A 240 -6.91 -1.48 12.83
N LEU A 241 -6.61 -0.34 12.16
CA LEU A 241 -6.62 -0.26 10.70
C LEU A 241 -5.31 -0.83 10.11
N THR A 242 -4.88 -1.95 10.66
CA THR A 242 -3.67 -2.68 10.31
C THR A 242 -3.92 -4.19 10.40
N GLU A 243 -2.93 -4.99 10.01
CA GLU A 243 -3.03 -6.44 10.05
C GLU A 243 -2.86 -6.99 11.48
N ALA A 244 -3.68 -7.97 11.81
CA ALA A 244 -3.70 -8.58 13.15
C ALA A 244 -2.38 -9.25 13.52
N GLU A 245 -1.66 -9.82 12.55
CA GLU A 245 -0.36 -10.44 12.76
C GLU A 245 0.68 -9.49 13.37
N ALA A 246 0.56 -8.20 13.02
CA ALA A 246 1.43 -7.16 13.56
C ALA A 246 1.08 -6.76 15.01
N LEU A 247 -0.02 -7.28 15.57
CA LEU A 247 -0.51 -6.98 16.91
C LEU A 247 -0.29 -8.14 17.90
N GLN A 248 0.48 -9.17 17.53
CA GLN A 248 0.66 -10.40 18.30
C GLN A 248 1.29 -10.22 19.69
N ASP A 249 1.96 -9.11 19.96
CA ASP A 249 2.40 -8.73 21.30
C ASP A 249 1.21 -8.19 22.13
N ALA A 250 0.21 -9.07 22.34
CA ALA A 250 -0.99 -8.69 23.07
C ALA A 250 -0.65 -8.20 24.48
N PRO A 251 -1.26 -7.10 24.96
CA PRO A 251 -1.08 -6.63 26.33
C PRO A 251 -1.59 -7.66 27.33
N GLU A 252 -0.99 -7.71 28.51
CA GLU A 252 -1.39 -8.59 29.64
C GLU A 252 -2.84 -8.36 30.14
N VAL A 253 -3.49 -7.29 29.69
CA VAL A 253 -4.87 -6.95 30.02
C VAL A 253 -5.80 -7.50 28.94
N PRO A 254 -6.87 -8.23 29.28
CA PRO A 254 -7.84 -8.73 28.31
C PRO A 254 -8.48 -7.54 27.56
N LEU A 255 -8.20 -7.44 26.27
CA LEU A 255 -8.71 -6.42 25.37
C LEU A 255 -9.58 -7.10 24.32
N GLN A 256 -10.70 -6.45 23.99
CA GLN A 256 -11.40 -6.80 22.77
C GLN A 256 -10.79 -5.99 21.64
N GLN A 257 -10.11 -6.67 20.75
CA GLN A 257 -9.44 -6.08 19.60
C GLN A 257 -9.99 -6.68 18.31
N LEU A 258 -10.12 -5.85 17.30
CA LEU A 258 -10.50 -6.23 15.96
C LEU A 258 -9.47 -5.68 14.98
N GLY A 259 -9.07 -6.50 14.05
CA GLY A 259 -8.14 -6.10 12.99
C GLY A 259 -8.30 -6.96 11.77
N LEU A 260 -7.56 -6.63 10.74
CA LEU A 260 -7.50 -7.39 9.50
C LEU A 260 -6.73 -8.70 9.75
N GLN A 261 -7.41 -9.83 9.66
CA GLN A 261 -6.81 -11.17 9.86
C GLN A 261 -6.12 -11.68 8.60
N HIS A 262 -6.63 -11.28 7.44
CA HIS A 262 -6.10 -11.69 6.16
C HIS A 262 -6.33 -10.61 5.12
N SER A 263 -5.28 -10.21 4.42
CA SER A 263 -5.33 -9.42 3.20
C SER A 263 -4.81 -10.30 2.06
N ALA A 264 -5.35 -10.12 0.86
CA ALA A 264 -4.89 -10.91 -0.28
C ALA A 264 -3.40 -10.72 -0.51
N ARG A 265 -2.68 -11.82 -0.47
CA ARG A 265 -1.26 -11.90 -0.82
C ARG A 265 -1.11 -12.76 -2.07
N GLY A 266 -0.01 -12.57 -2.75
CA GLY A 266 0.31 -13.32 -3.95
C GLY A 266 0.86 -14.72 -3.68
N GLU A 267 0.97 -15.50 -4.73
CA GLU A 267 1.36 -16.91 -4.67
C GLU A 267 2.76 -17.13 -4.09
N VAL A 268 3.66 -16.16 -4.20
CA VAL A 268 5.04 -16.25 -3.67
C VAL A 268 5.26 -15.45 -2.39
N TRP A 269 4.19 -15.01 -1.73
CA TRP A 269 4.31 -14.25 -0.49
C TRP A 269 5.10 -15.00 0.59
N GLY A 270 4.78 -16.28 0.85
CA GLY A 270 5.45 -17.05 1.89
C GLY A 270 6.97 -17.22 1.65
N GLU A 271 7.38 -17.45 0.41
CA GLU A 271 8.80 -17.52 0.02
C GLU A 271 9.49 -16.16 0.18
N PHE A 272 8.81 -15.10 -0.27
CA PHE A 272 9.30 -13.73 -0.11
C PHE A 272 9.45 -13.36 1.36
N GLN A 273 8.45 -13.64 2.20
CA GLN A 273 8.45 -13.35 3.64
C GLN A 273 9.64 -14.04 4.31
N GLN A 274 9.83 -15.34 4.08
CA GLN A 274 10.95 -16.09 4.64
C GLN A 274 12.30 -15.49 4.22
N THR A 275 12.45 -15.15 2.94
CA THR A 275 13.68 -14.56 2.42
C THR A 275 13.92 -13.17 2.99
N PHE A 276 12.87 -12.36 3.10
CA PHE A 276 12.94 -11.02 3.67
C PHE A 276 13.38 -11.05 5.14
N GLN A 277 12.76 -11.92 5.95
CA GLN A 277 13.13 -12.11 7.35
C GLN A 277 14.59 -12.56 7.52
N GLN A 278 15.06 -13.48 6.69
CA GLN A 278 16.45 -13.94 6.72
C GLN A 278 17.45 -12.81 6.45
N HIS A 279 17.10 -11.86 5.56
CA HIS A 279 18.00 -10.77 5.18
C HIS A 279 17.91 -9.55 6.09
N THR A 280 16.74 -9.27 6.66
CA THR A 280 16.49 -8.04 7.41
C THR A 280 16.28 -8.25 8.91
N GLY A 281 15.91 -9.47 9.33
CA GLY A 281 15.48 -9.78 10.68
C GLY A 281 14.07 -9.24 11.01
N MET A 282 13.34 -8.72 10.01
CA MET A 282 12.02 -8.09 10.19
C MET A 282 10.96 -8.80 9.34
N GLU A 283 9.70 -8.65 9.71
CA GLU A 283 8.58 -9.03 8.88
C GLU A 283 8.42 -8.05 7.70
N PRO A 284 8.13 -8.54 6.47
CA PRO A 284 7.90 -7.66 5.35
C PRO A 284 6.51 -7.04 5.40
N SER A 285 6.42 -5.76 5.08
CA SER A 285 5.15 -5.10 4.79
C SER A 285 4.66 -5.43 3.38
N LEU A 286 3.39 -5.10 3.12
CA LEU A 286 2.83 -5.15 1.76
C LEU A 286 3.61 -4.26 0.79
N LEU A 287 4.15 -3.13 1.28
CA LEU A 287 4.97 -2.23 0.49
C LEU A 287 6.32 -2.86 0.09
N ALA A 288 6.94 -3.63 0.98
CA ALA A 288 8.12 -4.42 0.66
C ALA A 288 7.81 -5.46 -0.43
N GLY A 289 6.68 -6.16 -0.31
CA GLY A 289 6.18 -7.08 -1.35
C GLY A 289 5.95 -6.38 -2.69
N ALA A 290 5.37 -5.18 -2.66
CA ALA A 290 5.20 -4.36 -3.87
C ALA A 290 6.55 -3.95 -4.47
N GLY A 291 7.55 -3.62 -3.66
CA GLY A 291 8.91 -3.37 -4.12
C GLY A 291 9.52 -4.57 -4.83
N PHE A 292 9.36 -5.76 -4.25
CA PHE A 292 9.80 -7.02 -4.82
C PHE A 292 9.17 -7.28 -6.20
N ASP A 293 7.86 -7.16 -6.30
CA ASP A 293 7.14 -7.38 -7.55
C ASP A 293 7.53 -6.33 -8.62
N LYS A 294 7.75 -5.07 -8.20
CA LYS A 294 8.19 -4.00 -9.11
C LYS A 294 9.52 -4.30 -9.78
N ALA A 295 10.51 -4.71 -9.02
CA ALA A 295 11.80 -5.06 -9.60
C ALA A 295 11.64 -6.13 -10.69
N ARG A 296 10.84 -7.16 -10.42
CA ARG A 296 10.57 -8.25 -11.36
C ARG A 296 9.82 -7.78 -12.61
N LEU A 297 8.79 -6.94 -12.44
CA LEU A 297 8.04 -6.37 -13.55
C LEU A 297 8.90 -5.47 -14.43
N LEU A 298 9.76 -4.63 -13.84
CA LEU A 298 10.69 -3.78 -14.58
C LEU A 298 11.68 -4.61 -15.39
N ALA A 299 12.23 -5.67 -14.83
CA ALA A 299 13.14 -6.57 -15.53
C ALA A 299 12.45 -7.28 -16.71
N LEU A 300 11.22 -7.74 -16.52
CA LEU A 300 10.42 -8.36 -17.60
C LEU A 300 10.02 -7.36 -18.68
N ALA A 301 9.77 -6.10 -18.34
CA ALA A 301 9.53 -5.05 -19.35
C ALA A 301 10.76 -4.81 -20.22
N ASP A 302 11.99 -4.90 -19.66
CA ASP A 302 13.24 -4.73 -20.40
C ASP A 302 13.66 -6.00 -21.20
N ALA A 303 13.11 -7.16 -20.88
CA ALA A 303 13.54 -8.46 -21.44
C ALA A 303 13.20 -8.63 -22.93
N ALA A 304 12.21 -7.90 -23.45
CA ALA A 304 11.79 -7.96 -24.85
C ALA A 304 11.24 -6.59 -25.30
N PRO A 305 11.14 -6.35 -26.61
CA PRO A 305 10.53 -5.14 -27.14
C PRO A 305 9.14 -4.92 -26.55
N LEU A 306 8.84 -3.67 -26.20
CA LEU A 306 7.52 -3.32 -25.71
C LEU A 306 6.50 -3.35 -26.85
N PRO A 307 5.28 -3.88 -26.61
CA PRO A 307 4.21 -3.80 -27.58
C PRO A 307 3.78 -2.34 -27.76
N LEU A 308 3.14 -2.07 -28.87
CA LEU A 308 2.45 -0.81 -29.10
C LEU A 308 1.01 -0.92 -28.57
N SER A 309 0.54 0.12 -27.92
CA SER A 309 -0.87 0.30 -27.59
C SER A 309 -1.69 0.64 -28.85
N ASP A 310 -3.01 0.58 -28.74
CA ASP A 310 -3.93 0.85 -29.87
C ASP A 310 -3.77 2.27 -30.44
N ASP A 311 -3.33 3.22 -29.62
CA ASP A 311 -3.01 4.60 -30.00
C ASP A 311 -1.59 4.81 -30.56
N GLY A 312 -0.80 3.71 -30.67
CA GLY A 312 0.55 3.71 -31.21
C GLY A 312 1.64 4.09 -30.22
N GLY A 313 1.32 4.31 -28.95
CA GLY A 313 2.26 4.52 -27.86
C GLY A 313 2.93 3.22 -27.39
N LEU A 314 3.95 3.33 -26.54
CA LEU A 314 4.58 2.16 -25.93
C LEU A 314 3.74 1.66 -24.75
N ASP A 315 3.30 0.41 -24.81
CA ASP A 315 2.64 -0.26 -23.68
C ASP A 315 3.64 -1.12 -22.93
N ALA A 316 4.18 -0.58 -21.85
CA ALA A 316 5.19 -1.28 -21.06
C ALA A 316 4.65 -2.51 -20.32
N MET A 317 3.33 -2.65 -20.17
CA MET A 317 2.68 -3.73 -19.43
C MET A 317 1.72 -4.56 -20.28
N GLY A 318 1.55 -4.26 -21.58
CA GLY A 318 0.62 -4.94 -22.48
C GLY A 318 0.92 -6.43 -22.72
N TRP A 319 2.02 -6.92 -22.21
CA TRP A 319 2.37 -8.35 -22.18
C TRP A 319 1.77 -9.10 -20.99
N LEU A 320 1.19 -8.39 -20.02
CA LEU A 320 0.50 -9.03 -18.89
C LEU A 320 -0.89 -9.50 -19.31
N ASP A 321 -1.20 -10.74 -18.95
CA ASP A 321 -2.51 -11.32 -19.14
C ASP A 321 -3.15 -11.63 -17.76
N PRO A 322 -4.00 -10.76 -17.24
CA PRO A 322 -4.65 -10.96 -15.94
C PRO A 322 -5.65 -12.10 -15.92
N ASP A 323 -6.09 -12.58 -17.08
CA ASP A 323 -7.11 -13.64 -17.20
C ASP A 323 -6.50 -15.04 -17.26
N GLN A 324 -5.19 -15.18 -17.37
CA GLN A 324 -4.54 -16.47 -17.26
C GLN A 324 -4.76 -17.10 -15.89
N GLU A 325 -5.25 -18.34 -15.88
CA GLU A 325 -5.47 -19.09 -14.62
C GLU A 325 -4.16 -19.35 -13.90
N LYS A 326 -3.14 -19.79 -14.62
CA LYS A 326 -1.85 -20.16 -14.05
C LYS A 326 -0.88 -18.99 -14.12
N ALA A 327 -0.39 -18.57 -12.97
CA ALA A 327 0.75 -17.66 -12.89
C ALA A 327 2.07 -18.42 -13.09
N VAL A 328 3.04 -17.77 -13.69
CA VAL A 328 4.34 -18.36 -14.00
C VAL A 328 5.45 -17.82 -13.09
N PRO A 329 6.42 -18.67 -12.69
CA PRO A 329 7.60 -18.23 -11.96
C PRO A 329 8.44 -17.24 -12.78
N ILE A 330 9.23 -16.41 -12.10
CA ILE A 330 10.02 -15.34 -12.74
C ILE A 330 10.95 -15.86 -13.85
N CYS A 331 11.64 -16.97 -13.64
CA CYS A 331 12.59 -17.50 -14.64
C CYS A 331 11.86 -17.98 -15.90
N GLU A 332 10.72 -18.64 -15.74
CA GLU A 332 9.87 -19.07 -16.86
C GLU A 332 9.24 -17.85 -17.57
N ALA A 333 8.90 -16.80 -16.82
CA ALA A 333 8.35 -15.57 -17.36
C ALA A 333 9.31 -14.88 -18.36
N PHE A 334 10.62 -14.91 -18.12
CA PHE A 334 11.61 -14.40 -19.07
C PHE A 334 11.58 -15.14 -20.40
N ASP A 335 11.48 -16.48 -20.37
CA ASP A 335 11.42 -17.29 -21.58
C ASP A 335 10.13 -17.03 -22.36
N GLN A 336 8.98 -16.95 -21.70
CA GLN A 336 7.71 -16.62 -22.34
C GLN A 336 7.74 -15.20 -22.92
N ARG A 337 8.28 -14.24 -22.19
CA ARG A 337 8.40 -12.86 -22.62
C ARG A 337 9.26 -12.73 -23.89
N ARG A 338 10.37 -13.46 -24.00
CA ARG A 338 11.23 -13.50 -25.21
C ARG A 338 10.54 -14.12 -26.42
N ARG A 339 9.60 -15.04 -26.20
CA ARG A 339 8.77 -15.60 -27.27
C ARG A 339 7.62 -14.69 -27.68
N GLY A 340 7.44 -13.54 -27.01
CA GLY A 340 6.33 -12.61 -27.25
C GLY A 340 4.99 -13.12 -26.70
N GLU A 341 5.01 -14.06 -25.76
CA GLU A 341 3.82 -14.61 -25.13
C GLU A 341 3.36 -13.66 -23.99
N SER A 342 2.04 -13.53 -23.85
CA SER A 342 1.46 -12.87 -22.69
C SER A 342 1.43 -13.81 -21.49
N LEU A 343 1.56 -13.27 -20.27
CA LEU A 343 1.64 -14.09 -19.07
C LEU A 343 1.06 -13.40 -17.83
N ARG A 344 0.71 -14.18 -16.81
CA ARG A 344 0.47 -13.72 -15.44
C ARG A 344 1.66 -14.13 -14.58
N LEU A 345 2.31 -13.17 -13.94
CA LEU A 345 3.48 -13.41 -13.09
C LEU A 345 3.03 -13.91 -11.70
N GLN A 346 3.74 -14.86 -11.10
CA GLN A 346 3.62 -15.12 -9.68
C GLN A 346 4.16 -13.91 -8.90
N ALA A 347 3.32 -13.23 -8.14
CA ALA A 347 3.66 -12.03 -7.38
C ALA A 347 3.59 -12.28 -5.86
N ALA A 348 4.20 -11.39 -5.08
CA ALA A 348 4.17 -11.42 -3.62
C ALA A 348 3.02 -10.56 -3.06
N ALA A 349 2.83 -9.35 -3.57
CA ALA A 349 1.92 -8.38 -2.99
C ALA A 349 0.44 -8.57 -3.41
N SER A 350 0.15 -9.34 -4.45
CA SER A 350 -1.20 -9.57 -4.96
C SER A 350 -1.27 -10.84 -5.83
N ASP A 351 -2.46 -11.18 -6.31
CA ASP A 351 -2.69 -12.27 -7.26
C ASP A 351 -2.15 -11.98 -8.68
N ALA A 352 -1.48 -10.86 -8.87
CA ALA A 352 -0.91 -10.40 -10.14
C ALA A 352 -1.91 -10.25 -11.31
N ARG A 353 -3.19 -10.10 -11.03
CA ARG A 353 -4.20 -9.78 -12.04
C ARG A 353 -4.21 -8.29 -12.35
N PHE A 354 -3.05 -7.80 -12.77
CA PHE A 354 -2.84 -6.38 -13.01
C PHE A 354 -3.62 -5.90 -14.23
N ARG A 355 -4.32 -4.78 -14.06
CA ARG A 355 -5.04 -4.07 -15.12
C ARG A 355 -4.77 -2.57 -15.02
N ALA A 356 -4.65 -1.93 -16.15
CA ALA A 356 -4.55 -0.48 -16.22
C ALA A 356 -5.79 0.19 -15.61
N GLY A 357 -5.57 1.19 -14.77
CA GLY A 357 -6.64 1.95 -14.13
C GLY A 357 -7.52 1.18 -13.13
N GLN A 358 -7.13 -0.06 -12.76
CA GLN A 358 -7.91 -0.90 -11.84
C GLN A 358 -6.99 -1.59 -10.83
N ALA A 359 -7.29 -1.48 -9.55
CA ALA A 359 -6.58 -2.22 -8.53
C ALA A 359 -6.85 -3.74 -8.64
N PRO A 360 -5.86 -4.60 -8.33
CA PRO A 360 -6.08 -6.03 -8.18
C PRO A 360 -7.18 -6.32 -7.16
N SER A 361 -7.89 -7.43 -7.34
CA SER A 361 -8.91 -7.87 -6.39
C SER A 361 -8.25 -8.28 -5.05
N SER A 362 -9.00 -8.11 -3.96
CA SER A 362 -8.59 -8.52 -2.62
C SER A 362 -9.58 -9.53 -2.05
N GLN A 363 -9.06 -10.52 -1.31
CA GLN A 363 -9.84 -11.32 -0.38
C GLN A 363 -9.42 -10.89 1.02
N ALA A 364 -10.17 -9.96 1.60
CA ALA A 364 -9.90 -9.44 2.93
C ALA A 364 -10.84 -10.08 3.94
N MET A 365 -10.30 -10.47 5.09
CA MET A 365 -11.08 -10.93 6.24
C MET A 365 -10.63 -10.15 7.47
N ALA A 366 -11.58 -9.72 8.28
CA ALA A 366 -11.33 -9.09 9.55
C ALA A 366 -12.14 -9.77 10.65
N GLY A 367 -11.66 -9.71 11.88
CA GLY A 367 -12.33 -10.32 13.02
C GLY A 367 -11.65 -9.96 14.33
N LEU A 368 -12.18 -10.53 15.41
CA LEU A 368 -11.59 -10.40 16.74
C LEU A 368 -10.20 -11.02 16.75
N ILE A 369 -9.27 -10.34 17.39
CA ILE A 369 -7.91 -10.81 17.62
C ILE A 369 -7.94 -11.51 18.98
N GLU A 370 -7.56 -12.78 18.99
CA GLU A 370 -7.46 -13.63 20.19
C GLU A 370 -6.10 -13.48 20.89
#